data_46d1980d3fec5e7787e9f81bb37e88d4
#
_entry.id   46d1980d3fec5e7787e9f81bb37e88d4
#
_cell.length_a   1.000
_cell.length_b   1.000
_cell.length_c   1.000
_cell.angle_alpha   90.00
_cell.angle_beta   90.00
_cell.angle_gamma   90.00
#
_symmetry.space_group_name_H-M   'P 1'
#
loop_
_entity.id
_entity.type
_entity.pdbx_description
1 polymer ?
#
loop_
_entity_poly.entity_id
_entity_poly.type
_entity_poly.pdbx_seq_one_letter_code
_entity_poly.pdbx_strand_id
1 'polypeptide(L)'
;MKLKELTLINFRRFKELNINFHPDVTVIAAKNGQGKTSILDAATVVLGTFVGAFDLGKAKHLEVNDARYHRHEGMAENEQIFPVRLEAELSNLKGRTVRELTGNKNKTTIKDAAELTVYGKKLMEKVRSLDSVELPVMAYYGSGRLWKEHYNVTRKSVLSESRTMGYEDCFTSASSFTQVQQWMSKATFAALQQKNMDAYSDYNLQDQITGIQDAVNTVLRNEGWGNFHYSLQHEELAMTHDELGVLPVSMLSDGVRAMVSLVADLAWRCAKLNPQLGVKAQKK
;
A
#
# COMPACT_ATOMS: atom_id res chain seq x y z
N MET A 1 -0.53 -2.25 14.16
CA MET A 1 0.12 -3.56 13.87
C MET A 1 1.46 -3.29 13.20
N LYS A 2 2.56 -3.89 13.69
CA LYS A 2 3.92 -3.72 13.13
C LYS A 2 4.54 -5.10 12.92
N LEU A 3 5.29 -5.26 11.83
CA LEU A 3 6.11 -6.45 11.57
C LEU A 3 7.38 -6.35 12.41
N LYS A 4 7.65 -7.35 13.25
CA LYS A 4 8.82 -7.41 14.12
C LYS A 4 9.94 -8.27 13.54
N GLU A 5 9.57 -9.44 13.04
CA GLU A 5 10.51 -10.43 12.50
C GLU A 5 9.92 -11.07 11.25
N LEU A 6 10.77 -11.39 10.28
CA LEU A 6 10.41 -12.12 9.07
C LEU A 6 11.51 -13.14 8.76
N THR A 7 11.13 -14.41 8.68
CA THR A 7 12.00 -15.50 8.27
C THR A 7 11.56 -16.04 6.91
N LEU A 8 12.50 -16.14 6.00
CA LEU A 8 12.32 -16.68 4.64
C LEU A 8 13.08 -17.99 4.55
N ILE A 9 12.41 -19.07 4.13
CA ILE A 9 13.03 -20.39 3.91
C ILE A 9 12.73 -20.84 2.48
N ASN A 10 13.75 -21.19 1.73
CA ASN A 10 13.69 -21.58 0.30
C ASN A 10 12.93 -20.58 -0.59
N PHE A 11 12.99 -19.30 -0.24
CA PHE A 11 12.26 -18.26 -0.96
C PHE A 11 13.19 -17.53 -1.94
N ARG A 12 12.96 -17.69 -3.23
CA ARG A 12 13.73 -17.11 -4.35
C ARG A 12 15.23 -17.42 -4.20
N ARG A 13 16.08 -16.43 -3.94
CA ARG A 13 17.52 -16.64 -3.75
C ARG A 13 17.91 -17.14 -2.35
N PHE A 14 17.04 -16.99 -1.37
CA PHE A 14 17.37 -17.27 0.03
C PHE A 14 17.11 -18.73 0.37
N LYS A 15 18.15 -19.43 0.86
CA LYS A 15 17.99 -20.73 1.51
C LYS A 15 17.31 -20.53 2.86
N GLU A 16 17.85 -19.59 3.64
CA GLU A 16 17.32 -19.15 4.91
C GLU A 16 17.75 -17.70 5.15
N LEU A 17 16.87 -16.85 5.59
CA LEU A 17 17.14 -15.47 5.97
C LEU A 17 16.18 -15.06 7.07
N ASN A 18 16.73 -14.57 8.19
CA ASN A 18 15.95 -13.97 9.27
C ASN A 18 16.24 -12.46 9.31
N ILE A 19 15.20 -11.66 9.48
CA ILE A 19 15.29 -10.19 9.53
C ILE A 19 14.45 -9.68 10.70
N ASN A 20 15.08 -8.89 11.54
CA ASN A 20 14.40 -8.12 12.59
C ASN A 20 14.13 -6.71 12.09
N PHE A 21 12.91 -6.23 12.28
CA PHE A 21 12.48 -4.90 11.86
C PHE A 21 12.46 -3.94 13.05
N HIS A 22 13.01 -2.76 12.81
CA HIS A 22 12.89 -1.66 13.77
C HIS A 22 11.43 -1.17 13.82
N PRO A 23 10.92 -0.75 15.00
CA PRO A 23 9.54 -0.29 15.14
C PRO A 23 9.15 0.87 14.22
N ASP A 24 10.08 1.73 13.84
CA ASP A 24 9.80 2.92 13.07
C ASP A 24 10.31 2.81 11.62
N VAL A 25 11.62 2.58 11.42
CA VAL A 25 12.21 2.51 10.07
C VAL A 25 13.25 1.41 10.02
N THR A 26 13.17 0.58 8.99
CA THR A 26 14.20 -0.41 8.63
C THR A 26 14.72 -0.12 7.23
N VAL A 27 16.01 0.12 7.09
CA VAL A 27 16.68 0.35 5.81
C VAL A 27 17.41 -0.93 5.39
N ILE A 28 17.04 -1.46 4.21
CA ILE A 28 17.70 -2.64 3.62
C ILE A 28 18.61 -2.18 2.49
N ALA A 29 19.93 -2.16 2.74
CA ALA A 29 20.94 -1.77 1.77
C ALA A 29 21.69 -2.99 1.26
N ALA A 30 21.77 -3.14 -0.06
CA ALA A 30 22.55 -4.19 -0.72
C ALA A 30 22.72 -3.85 -2.21
N LYS A 31 23.71 -4.48 -2.88
CA LYS A 31 23.88 -4.38 -4.33
C LYS A 31 22.64 -4.86 -5.09
N ASN A 32 22.52 -4.48 -6.37
CA ASN A 32 21.43 -4.95 -7.22
C ASN A 32 21.48 -6.47 -7.37
N GLY A 33 20.33 -7.11 -7.50
CA GLY A 33 20.23 -8.57 -7.57
C GLY A 33 20.38 -9.30 -6.22
N GLN A 34 20.64 -8.61 -5.10
CA GLN A 34 20.84 -9.25 -3.78
C GLN A 34 19.54 -9.58 -3.02
N GLY A 35 18.37 -9.41 -3.66
CA GLY A 35 17.09 -9.87 -3.09
C GLY A 35 16.35 -8.84 -2.21
N LYS A 36 16.70 -7.54 -2.25
CA LYS A 36 15.98 -6.50 -1.50
C LYS A 36 14.46 -6.55 -1.76
N THR A 37 14.08 -6.58 -3.04
CA THR A 37 12.66 -6.67 -3.45
C THR A 37 12.03 -7.97 -2.98
N SER A 38 12.78 -9.08 -2.97
CA SER A 38 12.27 -10.38 -2.48
C SER A 38 11.86 -10.31 -1.01
N ILE A 39 12.61 -9.59 -0.17
CA ILE A 39 12.25 -9.38 1.23
C ILE A 39 10.93 -8.61 1.36
N LEU A 40 10.78 -7.53 0.59
CA LEU A 40 9.54 -6.75 0.59
C LEU A 40 8.36 -7.57 0.07
N ASP A 41 8.56 -8.36 -1.00
CA ASP A 41 7.52 -9.24 -1.54
C ASP A 41 7.11 -10.31 -0.51
N ALA A 42 8.06 -10.91 0.22
CA ALA A 42 7.77 -11.86 1.29
C ALA A 42 6.90 -11.22 2.38
N ALA A 43 7.23 -10.00 2.80
CA ALA A 43 6.41 -9.25 3.77
C ALA A 43 4.97 -9.03 3.25
N THR A 44 4.79 -8.73 1.95
CA THR A 44 3.44 -8.55 1.38
C THR A 44 2.65 -9.86 1.34
N VAL A 45 3.29 -11.02 1.14
CA VAL A 45 2.62 -12.33 1.18
C VAL A 45 2.09 -12.64 2.59
N VAL A 46 2.89 -12.39 3.62
CA VAL A 46 2.47 -12.59 5.02
C VAL A 46 1.33 -11.61 5.38
N LEU A 47 1.54 -10.32 5.16
CA LEU A 47 0.55 -9.28 5.48
C LEU A 47 -0.70 -9.35 4.60
N GLY A 48 -0.59 -9.94 3.42
CA GLY A 48 -1.72 -10.18 2.50
C GLY A 48 -2.85 -10.99 3.13
N THR A 49 -2.55 -11.83 4.10
CA THR A 49 -3.55 -12.60 4.85
C THR A 49 -4.46 -11.67 5.68
N PHE A 50 -3.89 -10.62 6.27
CA PHE A 50 -4.65 -9.59 6.98
C PHE A 50 -5.51 -8.76 6.00
N VAL A 51 -4.88 -8.26 4.94
CA VAL A 51 -5.57 -7.43 3.94
C VAL A 51 -6.72 -8.19 3.28
N GLY A 52 -6.53 -9.47 2.97
CA GLY A 52 -7.56 -10.33 2.39
C GLY A 52 -8.78 -10.61 3.29
N ALA A 53 -8.74 -10.18 4.57
CA ALA A 53 -9.90 -10.25 5.46
C ALA A 53 -10.90 -9.09 5.26
N PHE A 54 -10.55 -8.07 4.49
CA PHE A 54 -11.38 -6.92 4.17
C PHE A 54 -12.01 -7.06 2.77
N ASP A 55 -13.21 -6.51 2.60
CA ASP A 55 -14.05 -6.71 1.39
C ASP A 55 -13.33 -6.30 0.08
N LEU A 56 -12.51 -5.26 0.11
CA LEU A 56 -11.77 -4.76 -1.05
C LEU A 56 -10.29 -5.16 -1.03
N GLY A 57 -9.87 -5.87 0.01
CA GLY A 57 -8.50 -6.34 0.16
C GLY A 57 -8.24 -7.62 -0.63
N LYS A 58 -7.07 -7.72 -1.25
CA LYS A 58 -6.63 -8.92 -1.95
C LYS A 58 -5.49 -9.58 -1.18
N ALA A 59 -5.69 -10.85 -0.81
CA ALA A 59 -4.61 -11.66 -0.24
C ALA A 59 -3.53 -11.92 -1.31
N LYS A 60 -2.26 -11.80 -0.93
CA LYS A 60 -1.14 -12.22 -1.76
C LYS A 60 -0.71 -13.64 -1.36
N HIS A 61 -0.32 -14.44 -2.33
CA HIS A 61 0.02 -15.84 -2.15
C HIS A 61 1.46 -16.10 -2.62
N LEU A 62 2.06 -17.19 -2.12
CA LEU A 62 3.28 -17.74 -2.70
C LEU A 62 2.97 -18.34 -4.08
N GLU A 63 3.83 -18.07 -5.02
CA GLU A 63 3.79 -18.64 -6.36
C GLU A 63 4.90 -19.68 -6.53
N VAL A 64 4.74 -20.58 -7.50
CA VAL A 64 5.75 -21.61 -7.80
C VAL A 64 7.11 -20.98 -8.11
N ASN A 65 7.12 -19.82 -8.77
CA ASN A 65 8.33 -19.07 -9.10
C ASN A 65 9.01 -18.42 -7.88
N ASP A 66 8.37 -18.44 -6.71
CA ASP A 66 8.98 -18.00 -5.47
C ASP A 66 9.87 -19.09 -4.84
N ALA A 67 9.79 -20.34 -5.34
CA ALA A 67 10.65 -21.42 -4.86
C ALA A 67 12.11 -21.20 -5.29
N ARG A 68 13.02 -21.46 -4.34
CA ARG A 68 14.45 -21.36 -4.59
C ARG A 68 14.90 -22.44 -5.57
N TYR A 69 15.66 -22.05 -6.58
CA TYR A 69 16.33 -22.98 -7.47
C TYR A 69 17.67 -23.44 -6.89
N HIS A 70 17.95 -24.72 -7.00
CA HIS A 70 19.23 -25.34 -6.65
C HIS A 70 19.72 -26.22 -7.77
N ARG A 71 21.00 -26.09 -8.08
CA ARG A 71 21.68 -26.96 -9.05
C ARG A 71 22.45 -28.02 -8.29
N HIS A 72 22.16 -29.29 -8.57
CA HIS A 72 22.96 -30.39 -8.05
C HIS A 72 24.27 -30.51 -8.84
N GLU A 73 25.36 -30.86 -8.15
CA GLU A 73 26.64 -31.09 -8.78
C GLU A 73 26.50 -32.20 -9.85
N GLY A 74 27.03 -31.92 -11.05
CA GLY A 74 26.99 -32.86 -12.18
C GLY A 74 25.69 -32.84 -13.00
N MET A 75 24.67 -32.07 -12.65
CA MET A 75 23.44 -31.91 -13.42
C MET A 75 23.42 -30.57 -14.16
N ALA A 76 22.85 -30.57 -15.37
CA ALA A 76 22.66 -29.33 -16.15
C ALA A 76 21.42 -28.55 -15.69
N GLU A 77 20.46 -29.20 -15.07
CA GLU A 77 19.15 -28.68 -14.73
C GLU A 77 19.12 -28.14 -13.29
N ASN A 78 18.29 -27.12 -13.08
CA ASN A 78 18.03 -26.57 -11.75
C ASN A 78 16.67 -27.10 -11.27
N GLU A 79 16.62 -27.52 -10.00
CA GLU A 79 15.39 -27.97 -9.36
C GLU A 79 14.88 -26.91 -8.36
N GLN A 80 13.55 -26.82 -8.25
CA GLN A 80 12.89 -25.99 -7.27
C GLN A 80 12.85 -26.70 -5.91
N ILE A 81 13.23 -26.01 -4.86
CA ILE A 81 13.28 -26.55 -3.51
C ILE A 81 12.01 -26.15 -2.76
N PHE A 82 11.32 -27.15 -2.25
CA PHE A 82 10.14 -27.03 -1.40
C PHE A 82 10.41 -27.68 -0.02
N PRO A 83 9.66 -27.29 1.03
CA PRO A 83 8.67 -26.22 1.04
C PRO A 83 9.30 -24.84 0.96
N VAL A 84 8.57 -23.90 0.33
CA VAL A 84 8.81 -22.47 0.47
C VAL A 84 8.05 -22.01 1.69
N ARG A 85 8.72 -21.39 2.65
CA ARG A 85 8.08 -21.00 3.91
C ARG A 85 8.46 -19.59 4.32
N LEU A 86 7.44 -18.83 4.73
CA LEU A 86 7.58 -17.49 5.29
C LEU A 86 6.97 -17.50 6.67
N GLU A 87 7.75 -17.06 7.67
CA GLU A 87 7.30 -16.90 9.04
C GLU A 87 7.42 -15.45 9.47
N ALA A 88 6.46 -14.93 10.22
CA ALA A 88 6.52 -13.57 10.70
C ALA A 88 5.99 -13.44 12.13
N GLU A 89 6.62 -12.55 12.89
CA GLU A 89 6.12 -12.07 14.17
C GLU A 89 5.53 -10.65 13.99
N LEU A 90 4.32 -10.46 14.50
CA LEU A 90 3.57 -9.20 14.42
C LEU A 90 3.25 -8.69 15.83
N SER A 91 3.31 -7.37 16.04
CA SER A 91 3.15 -6.76 17.38
C SER A 91 1.80 -7.06 18.06
N ASN A 92 0.75 -7.37 17.29
CA ASN A 92 -0.62 -7.52 17.78
C ASN A 92 -1.07 -8.98 17.87
N LEU A 93 -0.19 -9.94 17.55
CA LEU A 93 -0.44 -11.37 17.64
C LEU A 93 0.47 -12.01 18.67
N LYS A 94 0.00 -13.07 19.31
CA LYS A 94 0.77 -13.79 20.32
C LYS A 94 1.70 -14.87 19.71
N GLY A 95 1.38 -15.33 18.51
CA GLY A 95 2.12 -16.38 17.82
C GLY A 95 2.78 -15.90 16.51
N ARG A 96 3.52 -16.80 15.88
CA ARG A 96 4.06 -16.60 14.54
C ARG A 96 3.01 -16.90 13.50
N THR A 97 2.92 -16.04 12.48
CA THR A 97 2.12 -16.29 11.29
C THR A 97 2.98 -16.99 10.26
N VAL A 98 2.51 -18.11 9.71
CA VAL A 98 3.25 -18.90 8.74
C VAL A 98 2.47 -19.01 7.43
N ARG A 99 3.17 -18.81 6.33
CA ARG A 99 2.69 -19.05 4.95
C ARG A 99 3.63 -20.04 4.28
N GLU A 100 3.09 -21.12 3.75
CA GLU A 100 3.89 -22.18 3.16
C GLU A 100 3.33 -22.66 1.82
N LEU A 101 4.23 -22.97 0.90
CA LEU A 101 3.94 -23.65 -0.37
C LEU A 101 4.75 -24.95 -0.40
N THR A 102 4.06 -26.07 -0.27
CA THR A 102 4.68 -27.40 -0.11
C THR A 102 5.08 -28.08 -1.41
N GLY A 103 4.66 -27.56 -2.56
CA GLY A 103 5.00 -28.10 -3.86
C GLY A 103 4.34 -27.33 -5.00
N ASN A 104 4.77 -27.61 -6.22
CA ASN A 104 4.38 -26.88 -7.43
C ASN A 104 2.89 -27.00 -7.79
N LYS A 105 2.19 -28.03 -7.32
CA LYS A 105 0.74 -28.24 -7.56
C LYS A 105 -0.11 -27.77 -6.37
N ASN A 106 0.48 -27.32 -5.30
CA ASN A 106 -0.21 -26.96 -4.08
C ASN A 106 -0.54 -25.45 -4.04
N LYS A 107 -1.49 -25.09 -3.18
CA LYS A 107 -1.78 -23.69 -2.86
C LYS A 107 -1.06 -23.30 -1.58
N THR A 108 -0.77 -22.02 -1.43
CA THR A 108 -0.22 -21.47 -0.19
C THR A 108 -1.13 -21.79 1.00
N THR A 109 -0.56 -22.33 2.08
CA THR A 109 -1.33 -22.64 3.30
C THR A 109 -1.83 -21.37 3.98
N ILE A 110 -2.99 -21.47 4.63
CA ILE A 110 -3.60 -20.38 5.42
C ILE A 110 -3.76 -20.80 6.90
N LYS A 111 -3.68 -22.11 7.19
CA LYS A 111 -3.97 -22.66 8.51
C LYS A 111 -3.17 -21.95 9.62
N ASP A 112 -1.87 -21.82 9.43
CA ASP A 112 -0.96 -21.22 10.43
C ASP A 112 -0.90 -19.68 10.34
N ALA A 113 -1.75 -19.07 9.49
CA ALA A 113 -2.02 -17.64 9.39
C ALA A 113 -3.45 -17.27 9.81
N ALA A 114 -4.20 -18.24 10.37
CA ALA A 114 -5.62 -18.06 10.71
C ALA A 114 -5.83 -16.94 11.76
N GLU A 115 -4.93 -16.82 12.75
CA GLU A 115 -5.02 -15.77 13.78
C GLU A 115 -4.98 -14.38 13.17
N LEU A 116 -4.14 -14.14 12.14
CA LEU A 116 -4.06 -12.88 11.43
C LEU A 116 -5.34 -12.60 10.62
N THR A 117 -5.92 -13.62 10.01
CA THR A 117 -7.22 -13.51 9.32
C THR A 117 -8.34 -13.16 10.29
N VAL A 118 -8.39 -13.83 11.45
CA VAL A 118 -9.38 -13.57 12.50
C VAL A 118 -9.25 -12.14 13.04
N TYR A 119 -8.01 -11.68 13.23
CA TYR A 119 -7.76 -10.30 13.65
C TYR A 119 -8.29 -9.29 12.62
N GLY A 120 -8.01 -9.49 11.33
CA GLY A 120 -8.54 -8.64 10.25
C GLY A 120 -10.07 -8.64 10.20
N LYS A 121 -10.71 -9.83 10.31
CA LYS A 121 -12.17 -9.96 10.34
C LYS A 121 -12.80 -9.21 11.52
N LYS A 122 -12.22 -9.30 12.71
CA LYS A 122 -12.68 -8.55 13.89
C LYS A 122 -12.63 -7.03 13.67
N LEU A 123 -11.58 -6.53 13.00
CA LEU A 123 -11.51 -5.11 12.65
C LEU A 123 -12.57 -4.74 11.61
N MET A 124 -12.80 -5.62 10.62
CA MET A 124 -13.86 -5.40 9.61
C MET A 124 -15.26 -5.38 10.23
N GLU A 125 -15.54 -6.27 11.18
CA GLU A 125 -16.79 -6.27 11.93
C GLU A 125 -17.00 -4.94 12.69
N LYS A 126 -15.97 -4.43 13.37
CA LYS A 126 -16.01 -3.11 14.03
C LYS A 126 -16.28 -1.98 13.04
N VAL A 127 -15.67 -2.02 11.85
CA VAL A 127 -15.97 -1.04 10.79
C VAL A 127 -17.45 -1.10 10.39
N ARG A 128 -18.03 -2.29 10.23
CA ARG A 128 -19.44 -2.49 9.89
C ARG A 128 -20.40 -2.07 11.01
N SER A 129 -19.98 -2.24 12.26
CA SER A 129 -20.74 -1.79 13.44
C SER A 129 -20.60 -0.28 13.70
N LEU A 130 -19.88 0.45 12.83
CA LEU A 130 -19.58 1.88 12.98
C LEU A 130 -18.78 2.22 14.25
N ASP A 131 -18.09 1.24 14.82
CA ASP A 131 -17.21 1.47 15.96
C ASP A 131 -16.02 2.34 15.58
N SER A 132 -15.61 3.19 16.52
CA SER A 132 -14.38 3.96 16.37
C SER A 132 -13.17 3.03 16.50
N VAL A 133 -12.57 2.64 15.38
CA VAL A 133 -11.39 1.77 15.32
C VAL A 133 -10.34 2.35 14.37
N GLU A 134 -9.07 2.35 14.80
CA GLU A 134 -7.95 2.70 13.94
C GLU A 134 -7.52 1.47 13.13
N LEU A 135 -7.50 1.60 11.82
CA LEU A 135 -7.02 0.58 10.90
C LEU A 135 -5.53 0.79 10.58
N PRO A 136 -4.69 -0.26 10.64
CA PRO A 136 -3.29 -0.13 10.24
C PRO A 136 -3.18 0.19 8.75
N VAL A 137 -2.34 1.17 8.41
CA VAL A 137 -2.07 1.53 7.01
C VAL A 137 -1.06 0.55 6.43
N MET A 138 -1.33 0.04 5.25
CA MET A 138 -0.45 -0.83 4.49
C MET A 138 -0.37 -0.36 3.05
N ALA A 139 0.86 -0.26 2.55
CA ALA A 139 1.14 0.06 1.16
C ALA A 139 2.46 -0.57 0.73
N TYR A 140 2.54 -0.99 -0.52
CA TYR A 140 3.75 -1.54 -1.14
C TYR A 140 4.07 -0.78 -2.43
N TYR A 141 5.27 -0.22 -2.49
CA TYR A 141 5.74 0.53 -3.64
C TYR A 141 6.97 -0.16 -4.24
N GLY A 142 6.76 -0.92 -5.29
CA GLY A 142 7.82 -1.59 -6.03
C GLY A 142 8.62 -0.66 -6.95
N SER A 143 9.77 -1.15 -7.44
CA SER A 143 10.61 -0.41 -8.40
C SER A 143 9.90 -0.14 -9.73
N GLY A 144 8.93 -0.96 -10.12
CA GLY A 144 8.15 -0.81 -11.35
C GLY A 144 7.05 0.26 -11.32
N ARG A 145 6.86 0.97 -10.20
CA ARG A 145 5.80 1.97 -10.04
C ARG A 145 5.89 3.14 -11.02
N LEU A 146 7.08 3.46 -11.51
CA LEU A 146 7.34 4.59 -12.40
C LEU A 146 7.06 4.28 -13.89
N TRP A 147 7.03 3.00 -14.27
CA TRP A 147 7.05 2.58 -15.66
C TRP A 147 5.71 2.09 -16.19
N LYS A 148 4.68 1.97 -15.35
CA LYS A 148 3.34 1.61 -15.82
C LYS A 148 2.54 2.86 -16.09
N GLU A 149 2.34 3.17 -17.36
CA GLU A 149 1.25 4.04 -17.78
C GLU A 149 -0.06 3.40 -17.32
N HIS A 150 -0.83 4.13 -16.52
CA HIS A 150 -2.09 3.64 -15.96
C HIS A 150 -3.18 3.69 -17.02
N TYR A 151 -3.30 2.64 -17.82
CA TYR A 151 -4.45 2.44 -18.69
C TYR A 151 -5.66 2.02 -17.84
N ASN A 152 -6.67 2.90 -17.85
CA ASN A 152 -8.07 2.64 -17.51
C ASN A 152 -8.35 1.71 -16.31
N VAL A 153 -8.37 2.28 -15.12
CA VAL A 153 -9.09 1.65 -14.00
C VAL A 153 -10.56 1.67 -14.35
N THR A 154 -11.15 0.48 -14.52
CA THR A 154 -12.58 0.33 -14.77
C THR A 154 -13.37 1.06 -13.69
N ARG A 155 -14.29 1.92 -14.08
CA ARG A 155 -15.14 2.81 -13.24
C ARG A 155 -15.85 2.14 -12.06
N LYS A 156 -15.87 0.80 -11.97
CA LYS A 156 -16.65 0.05 -10.97
C LYS A 156 -16.10 0.13 -9.54
N SER A 157 -14.79 0.24 -9.33
CA SER A 157 -14.21 0.22 -7.96
C SER A 157 -14.23 1.58 -7.26
N VAL A 158 -14.29 2.67 -8.01
CA VAL A 158 -14.22 4.04 -7.47
C VAL A 158 -15.49 4.48 -6.72
N LEU A 159 -16.55 3.71 -6.80
CA LEU A 159 -17.85 4.04 -6.19
C LEU A 159 -18.02 3.48 -4.78
N SER A 160 -17.08 2.71 -4.25
CA SER A 160 -17.18 2.25 -2.87
C SER A 160 -16.91 3.39 -1.89
N GLU A 161 -17.89 3.73 -1.08
CA GLU A 161 -17.75 4.69 0.01
C GLU A 161 -17.10 4.09 1.26
N SER A 162 -16.83 2.78 1.26
CA SER A 162 -16.22 2.09 2.38
C SER A 162 -14.83 2.63 2.70
N ARG A 163 -14.56 2.88 3.98
CA ARG A 163 -13.22 3.26 4.44
C ARG A 163 -12.16 2.19 4.16
N THR A 164 -12.54 0.92 4.04
CA THR A 164 -11.64 -0.20 3.72
C THR A 164 -11.14 -0.18 2.27
N MET A 165 -11.63 0.72 1.43
CA MET A 165 -11.08 1.02 0.10
C MET A 165 -9.59 1.38 0.15
N GLY A 166 -9.09 1.90 1.29
CA GLY A 166 -7.66 2.11 1.50
C GLY A 166 -6.80 0.85 1.43
N TYR A 167 -7.40 -0.35 1.49
CA TYR A 167 -6.70 -1.63 1.27
C TYR A 167 -6.75 -2.14 -0.17
N GLU A 168 -7.57 -1.52 -1.04
CA GLU A 168 -7.63 -1.94 -2.43
C GLU A 168 -6.25 -1.76 -3.08
N ASP A 169 -5.79 -2.83 -3.72
CA ASP A 169 -4.51 -2.91 -4.43
C ASP A 169 -3.27 -2.39 -3.65
N CYS A 170 -3.33 -2.36 -2.30
CA CYS A 170 -2.26 -1.83 -1.45
C CYS A 170 -0.93 -2.59 -1.57
N PHE A 171 -0.96 -3.85 -2.05
CA PHE A 171 0.24 -4.68 -2.30
C PHE A 171 0.56 -4.86 -3.78
N THR A 172 -0.02 -4.05 -4.64
CA THR A 172 0.31 -4.03 -6.05
C THR A 172 1.48 -3.07 -6.28
N SER A 173 2.50 -3.51 -7.01
CA SER A 173 3.69 -2.69 -7.30
C SER A 173 3.41 -1.47 -8.18
N ALA A 174 2.29 -1.46 -8.90
CA ALA A 174 1.81 -0.32 -9.66
C ALA A 174 1.11 0.66 -8.70
N SER A 175 1.52 1.92 -8.71
CA SER A 175 0.93 2.97 -7.87
C SER A 175 -0.56 3.12 -8.13
N SER A 176 -1.34 3.30 -7.08
CA SER A 176 -2.76 3.68 -7.16
C SER A 176 -2.97 5.18 -7.35
N PHE A 177 -2.00 5.89 -7.94
CA PHE A 177 -2.13 7.34 -8.18
C PHE A 177 -3.40 7.71 -8.95
N THR A 178 -3.84 6.86 -9.87
CA THR A 178 -5.14 7.01 -10.56
C THR A 178 -6.32 7.00 -9.59
N GLN A 179 -6.28 6.17 -8.53
CA GLN A 179 -7.33 6.16 -7.50
C GLN A 179 -7.34 7.46 -6.71
N VAL A 180 -6.16 7.96 -6.33
CA VAL A 180 -6.01 9.26 -5.67
C VAL A 180 -6.57 10.38 -6.53
N GLN A 181 -6.20 10.43 -7.81
CA GLN A 181 -6.67 11.45 -8.75
C GLN A 181 -8.20 11.42 -8.89
N GLN A 182 -8.79 10.25 -9.07
CA GLN A 182 -10.24 10.10 -9.18
C GLN A 182 -10.95 10.49 -7.89
N TRP A 183 -10.39 10.10 -6.73
CA TRP A 183 -10.95 10.48 -5.45
C TRP A 183 -10.85 11.99 -5.22
N MET A 184 -9.68 12.60 -5.44
CA MET A 184 -9.46 14.05 -5.30
C MET A 184 -10.39 14.84 -6.21
N SER A 185 -10.59 14.39 -7.46
CA SER A 185 -11.56 14.99 -8.37
C SER A 185 -12.96 15.04 -7.76
N LYS A 186 -13.49 13.87 -7.37
CA LYS A 186 -14.82 13.77 -6.76
C LYS A 186 -14.94 14.57 -5.46
N ALA A 187 -13.92 14.47 -4.60
CA ALA A 187 -13.87 15.17 -3.33
C ALA A 187 -13.87 16.70 -3.52
N THR A 188 -13.10 17.21 -4.51
CA THR A 188 -13.08 18.64 -4.85
C THR A 188 -14.43 19.12 -5.33
N PHE A 189 -15.09 18.39 -6.25
CA PHE A 189 -16.44 18.74 -6.70
C PHE A 189 -17.45 18.71 -5.56
N ALA A 190 -17.42 17.68 -4.71
CA ALA A 190 -18.31 17.57 -3.56
C ALA A 190 -18.11 18.72 -2.56
N ALA A 191 -16.83 19.08 -2.26
CA ALA A 191 -16.53 20.21 -1.38
C ALA A 191 -17.00 21.55 -1.95
N LEU A 192 -16.92 21.75 -3.27
CA LEU A 192 -17.47 22.94 -3.93
C LEU A 192 -19.00 23.01 -3.84
N GLN A 193 -19.70 21.86 -4.00
CA GLN A 193 -21.15 21.79 -3.83
C GLN A 193 -21.55 22.06 -2.38
N GLN A 194 -20.84 21.52 -1.41
CA GLN A 194 -21.12 21.71 0.02
C GLN A 194 -21.04 23.18 0.44
N LYS A 195 -20.10 23.96 -0.09
CA LYS A 195 -20.03 25.42 0.18
C LYS A 195 -21.29 26.18 -0.21
N ASN A 196 -22.11 25.64 -1.09
CA ASN A 196 -23.33 26.23 -1.60
C ASN A 196 -24.61 25.62 -1.00
N MET A 197 -24.51 24.64 -0.09
CA MET A 197 -25.64 23.92 0.47
C MET A 197 -25.43 23.68 1.98
N ASP A 198 -26.20 24.34 2.83
CA ASP A 198 -26.10 24.21 4.31
C ASP A 198 -26.43 22.81 4.87
N ALA A 199 -26.91 21.90 4.03
CA ALA A 199 -27.38 20.58 4.45
C ALA A 199 -26.27 19.54 4.72
N TYR A 200 -24.99 19.85 4.48
CA TYR A 200 -23.88 18.89 4.52
C TYR A 200 -22.72 19.31 5.44
N SER A 201 -22.99 20.07 6.50
CA SER A 201 -21.98 20.68 7.36
C SER A 201 -21.09 19.70 8.16
N ASP A 202 -21.50 18.43 8.30
CA ASP A 202 -20.80 17.45 9.15
C ASP A 202 -19.78 16.56 8.43
N TYR A 203 -19.56 16.75 7.13
CA TYR A 203 -18.60 15.94 6.38
C TYR A 203 -17.19 16.51 6.47
N ASN A 204 -16.28 15.75 7.08
CA ASN A 204 -14.87 16.04 7.23
C ASN A 204 -14.08 15.86 5.89
N LEU A 205 -14.72 16.12 4.75
CA LEU A 205 -14.14 15.93 3.42
C LEU A 205 -13.03 16.95 3.14
N GLN A 206 -13.26 18.21 3.55
CA GLN A 206 -12.24 19.26 3.38
C GLN A 206 -10.97 18.96 4.19
N ASP A 207 -11.11 18.43 5.41
CA ASP A 207 -9.96 18.04 6.23
C ASP A 207 -9.16 16.90 5.61
N GLN A 208 -9.83 15.94 4.96
CA GLN A 208 -9.14 14.86 4.24
C GLN A 208 -8.36 15.39 3.04
N ILE A 209 -8.97 16.29 2.25
CA ILE A 209 -8.31 16.97 1.13
C ILE A 209 -7.10 17.74 1.64
N THR A 210 -7.29 18.59 2.65
CA THR A 210 -6.23 19.41 3.25
C THR A 210 -5.10 18.55 3.79
N GLY A 211 -5.40 17.43 4.48
CA GLY A 211 -4.38 16.52 4.98
C GLY A 211 -3.50 15.92 3.88
N ILE A 212 -4.09 15.52 2.75
CA ILE A 212 -3.35 15.02 1.60
C ILE A 212 -2.48 16.13 0.98
N GLN A 213 -3.06 17.33 0.81
CA GLN A 213 -2.36 18.50 0.27
C GLN A 213 -1.15 18.87 1.14
N ASP A 214 -1.34 18.95 2.45
CA ASP A 214 -0.28 19.29 3.40
C ASP A 214 0.85 18.26 3.41
N ALA A 215 0.52 16.97 3.31
CA ALA A 215 1.53 15.92 3.24
C ALA A 215 2.42 16.08 2.00
N VAL A 216 1.83 16.27 0.82
CA VAL A 216 2.57 16.46 -0.44
C VAL A 216 3.38 17.76 -0.42
N ASN A 217 2.74 18.86 -0.02
CA ASN A 217 3.39 20.17 0.05
C ASN A 217 4.58 20.17 1.02
N THR A 218 4.47 19.47 2.15
CA THR A 218 5.56 19.41 3.16
C THR A 218 6.80 18.72 2.59
N VAL A 219 6.63 17.64 1.84
CA VAL A 219 7.76 16.87 1.29
C VAL A 219 8.47 17.61 0.17
N LEU A 220 7.74 18.37 -0.65
CA LEU A 220 8.27 19.00 -1.87
C LEU A 220 8.59 20.50 -1.71
N ARG A 221 8.31 21.07 -0.55
CA ARG A 221 8.55 22.51 -0.27
C ARG A 221 9.97 22.97 -0.57
N ASN A 222 10.96 22.16 -0.20
CA ASN A 222 12.37 22.52 -0.38
C ASN A 222 12.82 22.53 -1.84
N GLU A 223 12.00 21.99 -2.74
CA GLU A 223 12.23 21.96 -4.18
C GLU A 223 11.39 23.02 -4.92
N GLY A 224 10.79 23.96 -4.19
CA GLY A 224 9.98 25.03 -4.77
C GLY A 224 8.56 24.62 -5.20
N TRP A 225 8.12 23.40 -4.83
CA TRP A 225 6.80 22.91 -5.17
C TRP A 225 5.83 23.04 -3.99
N GLY A 226 4.60 23.47 -4.30
CA GLY A 226 3.53 23.60 -3.32
C GLY A 226 2.14 23.57 -3.95
N ASN A 227 1.12 23.87 -3.15
CA ASN A 227 -0.28 23.99 -3.57
C ASN A 227 -0.76 22.78 -4.39
N PHE A 228 -0.51 21.55 -3.87
CA PHE A 228 -1.03 20.33 -4.48
C PHE A 228 -2.56 20.34 -4.48
N HIS A 229 -3.21 20.23 -5.63
CA HIS A 229 -4.67 20.31 -5.75
C HIS A 229 -5.17 19.58 -7.01
N TYR A 230 -6.48 19.32 -7.09
CA TYR A 230 -7.12 18.92 -8.34
C TYR A 230 -7.46 20.19 -9.15
N SER A 231 -6.87 20.31 -10.33
CA SER A 231 -7.10 21.43 -11.24
C SER A 231 -8.27 21.13 -12.16
N LEU A 232 -9.32 21.95 -12.07
CA LEU A 232 -10.47 21.85 -12.97
C LEU A 232 -10.11 22.22 -14.41
N GLN A 233 -9.12 23.11 -14.59
CA GLN A 233 -8.66 23.53 -15.91
C GLN A 233 -7.90 22.42 -16.64
N HIS A 234 -7.10 21.64 -15.93
CA HIS A 234 -6.29 20.56 -16.49
C HIS A 234 -6.96 19.18 -16.38
N GLU A 235 -8.08 19.10 -15.64
CA GLU A 235 -8.81 17.85 -15.33
C GLU A 235 -7.93 16.77 -14.67
N GLU A 236 -6.84 17.19 -14.00
CA GLU A 236 -5.92 16.32 -13.28
C GLU A 236 -5.33 17.00 -12.04
N LEU A 237 -4.56 16.23 -11.27
CA LEU A 237 -3.81 16.77 -10.14
C LEU A 237 -2.70 17.69 -10.63
N ALA A 238 -2.52 18.82 -9.95
CA ALA A 238 -1.55 19.84 -10.29
C ALA A 238 -0.81 20.34 -9.05
N MET A 239 0.35 20.94 -9.28
CA MET A 239 1.15 21.63 -8.28
C MET A 239 1.58 23.01 -8.81
N THR A 240 1.90 23.90 -7.89
CA THR A 240 2.46 25.21 -8.20
C THR A 240 3.96 25.21 -7.92
N HIS A 241 4.76 25.69 -8.85
CA HIS A 241 6.19 25.96 -8.65
C HIS A 241 6.41 27.46 -8.61
N ASP A 242 7.33 27.91 -7.77
CA ASP A 242 7.59 29.35 -7.55
C ASP A 242 7.96 30.08 -8.84
N GLU A 243 8.70 29.43 -9.76
CA GLU A 243 9.14 30.02 -11.03
C GLU A 243 8.30 29.61 -12.23
N LEU A 244 7.75 28.37 -12.23
CA LEU A 244 7.10 27.78 -13.40
C LEU A 244 5.57 27.94 -13.41
N GLY A 245 4.99 28.40 -12.27
CA GLY A 245 3.54 28.48 -12.12
C GLY A 245 2.87 27.13 -11.88
N VAL A 246 1.59 27.01 -12.28
CA VAL A 246 0.79 25.79 -12.07
C VAL A 246 1.07 24.78 -13.17
N LEU A 247 1.54 23.59 -12.81
CA LEU A 247 1.79 22.49 -13.72
C LEU A 247 1.02 21.24 -13.33
N PRO A 248 0.40 20.55 -14.30
CA PRO A 248 -0.19 19.22 -14.10
C PRO A 248 0.88 18.22 -13.70
N VAL A 249 0.51 17.23 -12.85
CA VAL A 249 1.45 16.18 -12.38
C VAL A 249 2.04 15.38 -13.54
N SER A 250 1.30 15.20 -14.62
CA SER A 250 1.78 14.52 -15.83
C SER A 250 2.98 15.22 -16.50
N MET A 251 3.12 16.53 -16.30
CA MET A 251 4.22 17.36 -16.87
C MET A 251 5.43 17.49 -15.94
N LEU A 252 5.37 16.98 -14.73
CA LEU A 252 6.47 17.01 -13.78
C LEU A 252 7.59 16.04 -14.18
N SER A 253 8.81 16.31 -13.75
CA SER A 253 9.93 15.36 -13.91
C SER A 253 9.61 14.03 -13.23
N ASP A 254 10.18 12.93 -13.73
CA ASP A 254 9.93 11.58 -13.20
C ASP A 254 10.19 11.47 -11.69
N GLY A 255 11.23 12.14 -11.18
CA GLY A 255 11.56 12.14 -9.77
C GLY A 255 10.48 12.84 -8.92
N VAL A 256 10.08 14.04 -9.31
CA VAL A 256 9.03 14.81 -8.62
C VAL A 256 7.69 14.07 -8.71
N ARG A 257 7.33 13.60 -9.90
CA ARG A 257 6.10 12.82 -10.13
C ARG A 257 6.05 11.56 -9.27
N ALA A 258 7.18 10.86 -9.12
CA ALA A 258 7.29 9.69 -8.25
C ALA A 258 7.06 10.02 -6.78
N MET A 259 7.63 11.14 -6.31
CA MET A 259 7.45 11.60 -4.93
C MET A 259 6.01 12.03 -4.68
N VAL A 260 5.42 12.84 -5.57
CA VAL A 260 4.00 13.23 -5.50
C VAL A 260 3.11 11.99 -5.42
N SER A 261 3.30 11.05 -6.34
CA SER A 261 2.48 9.84 -6.41
C SER A 261 2.57 8.99 -5.14
N LEU A 262 3.78 8.82 -4.61
CA LEU A 262 4.02 8.06 -3.36
C LEU A 262 3.33 8.72 -2.17
N VAL A 263 3.60 10.02 -1.97
CA VAL A 263 3.12 10.73 -0.78
C VAL A 263 1.60 10.92 -0.84
N ALA A 264 1.05 11.26 -2.00
CA ALA A 264 -0.38 11.43 -2.18
C ALA A 264 -1.16 10.12 -1.95
N ASP A 265 -0.66 8.98 -2.49
CA ASP A 265 -1.31 7.68 -2.27
C ASP A 265 -1.25 7.27 -0.79
N LEU A 266 -0.10 7.43 -0.14
CA LEU A 266 0.04 7.09 1.27
C LEU A 266 -0.87 7.97 2.15
N ALA A 267 -0.88 9.29 1.92
CA ALA A 267 -1.73 10.22 2.65
C ALA A 267 -3.22 9.94 2.43
N TRP A 268 -3.61 9.62 1.20
CA TRP A 268 -4.97 9.22 0.87
C TRP A 268 -5.39 7.93 1.60
N ARG A 269 -4.53 6.91 1.64
CA ARG A 269 -4.80 5.66 2.39
C ARG A 269 -4.96 5.94 3.88
N CYS A 270 -4.10 6.78 4.45
CA CYS A 270 -4.24 7.21 5.85
C CYS A 270 -5.60 7.86 6.12
N ALA A 271 -5.98 8.84 5.29
CA ALA A 271 -7.25 9.55 5.42
C ALA A 271 -8.46 8.63 5.18
N LYS A 272 -8.38 7.74 4.18
CA LYS A 272 -9.48 6.84 3.82
C LYS A 272 -9.71 5.75 4.85
N LEU A 273 -8.64 5.12 5.37
CA LEU A 273 -8.74 4.08 6.41
C LEU A 273 -9.17 4.64 7.78
N ASN A 274 -8.74 5.87 8.11
CA ASN A 274 -8.93 6.46 9.41
C ASN A 274 -9.55 7.88 9.33
N PRO A 275 -10.74 8.03 8.72
CA PRO A 275 -11.37 9.35 8.51
C PRO A 275 -11.66 10.08 9.83
N GLN A 276 -11.87 9.33 10.93
CA GLN A 276 -12.11 9.91 12.26
C GLN A 276 -10.91 10.69 12.82
N LEU A 277 -9.71 10.54 12.25
CA LEU A 277 -8.51 11.27 12.68
C LEU A 277 -8.38 12.64 11.99
N GLY A 278 -9.19 12.92 10.96
CA GLY A 278 -9.13 14.16 10.18
C GLY A 278 -7.71 14.43 9.67
N VAL A 279 -7.25 15.67 9.76
CA VAL A 279 -5.87 16.07 9.36
C VAL A 279 -4.74 15.41 10.17
N LYS A 280 -5.07 14.70 11.26
CA LYS A 280 -4.06 13.96 12.06
C LYS A 280 -3.79 12.56 11.50
N ALA A 281 -4.58 12.08 10.54
CA ALA A 281 -4.42 10.76 9.96
C ALA A 281 -3.03 10.55 9.33
N GLN A 282 -2.41 11.61 8.80
CA GLN A 282 -1.10 11.59 8.18
C GLN A 282 0.06 11.78 9.17
N LYS A 283 -0.22 12.14 10.44
CA LYS A 283 0.79 12.43 11.46
C LYS A 283 1.05 11.26 12.43
N LYS A 284 0.29 10.19 12.32
CA LYS A 284 0.43 8.96 13.10
C LYS A 284 1.05 7.84 12.25
#